data_1d83318b466d7e0219bf0ecd392f4a38
#
_entry.id   1d83318b466d7e0219bf0ecd392f4a38
#
_cell.length_a   1.000
_cell.length_b   1.000
_cell.length_c   1.000
_cell.angle_alpha   90.00
_cell.angle_beta   90.00
_cell.angle_gamma   90.00
#
_symmetry.space_group_name_H-M   'P 1'
#
loop_
_entity.id
_entity.type
_entity.pdbx_description
1 polymer ?
#
loop_
_entity_poly.entity_id
_entity_poly.type
_entity_poly.pdbx_seq_one_letter_code
_entity_poly.pdbx_strand_id
1 'polypeptide(L)'
;EILRCLVGSEMCIRDRDMVTLVLPYAKSARDGVRILGDLLERYGTYENNGIAFSDVDEIWWLETIGGHHWIAKRVPDDAYVTMPNQLGIDSFDLDDAEGAQADHMCSADLRSWMAEWHLDLTLGVEGDGPAAVFNPREAFGSHSDSDHVYNTPRAWYMQRCLNPSDVWDGPEADYTPESDDIPWSRVPERKVTIEDIKYVLSSHYQGTEYDCYGSKGTPATRGAYRPIGINRNSQLAVLQLRPYAQPAYRAVQWMAFGSNSFNALVPLYANVETMPEYYADTQARVTSENFYWANRLIGALADVRFHECGRAVEDYQEKVGGMGHKQIHDIDAAVAALPEAEVPAELARAN
;
A
#
# COMPACT_ATOMS: atom_id res chain seq x y z
N GLU A 1 -23.70 12.59 8.64
CA GLU A 1 -22.55 12.16 9.51
C GLU A 1 -21.28 12.94 9.25
N ILE A 2 -20.87 13.17 8.01
CA ILE A 2 -19.73 14.05 7.66
C ILE A 2 -19.88 15.43 8.32
N LEU A 3 -21.08 15.97 8.38
CA LEU A 3 -21.40 17.24 9.06
C LEU A 3 -21.26 17.16 10.59
N ARG A 4 -21.48 16.01 11.22
CA ARG A 4 -21.29 15.83 12.67
C ARG A 4 -19.81 15.84 13.05
N CYS A 5 -18.94 15.21 12.25
CA CYS A 5 -17.50 15.29 12.44
C CYS A 5 -16.94 16.70 12.26
N LEU A 6 -17.57 17.52 11.40
CA LEU A 6 -17.19 18.93 11.19
C LEU A 6 -17.70 19.88 12.29
N VAL A 7 -18.76 19.52 13.01
CA VAL A 7 -19.43 20.40 14.02
C VAL A 7 -18.96 20.11 15.45
N GLY A 8 -18.00 19.18 15.65
CA GLY A 8 -17.28 19.08 16.93
C GLY A 8 -17.99 18.38 18.07
N SER A 9 -18.98 17.53 17.81
CA SER A 9 -19.64 16.72 18.86
C SER A 9 -19.10 15.29 19.00
N GLU A 10 -18.32 14.79 18.02
CA GLU A 10 -17.65 13.50 18.06
C GLU A 10 -16.20 13.62 17.59
N MET A 11 -15.28 12.98 18.31
CA MET A 11 -13.87 12.87 17.89
C MET A 11 -13.77 11.73 16.88
N CYS A 12 -13.62 12.06 15.60
CA CYS A 12 -13.31 11.07 14.56
C CYS A 12 -11.80 10.90 14.43
N ILE A 13 -11.34 9.64 14.33
CA ILE A 13 -9.95 9.32 14.05
C ILE A 13 -9.68 9.67 12.58
N ARG A 14 -8.58 10.36 12.32
CA ARG A 14 -8.10 10.66 10.97
C ARG A 14 -7.01 9.69 10.57
N ASP A 15 -6.85 9.47 9.26
CA ASP A 15 -5.85 8.59 8.67
C ASP A 15 -4.45 8.78 9.28
N ARG A 16 -3.98 10.03 9.35
CA ARG A 16 -2.68 10.41 9.90
C ARG A 16 -2.48 10.07 11.39
N ASP A 17 -3.57 9.89 12.14
CA ASP A 17 -3.52 9.63 13.58
C ASP A 17 -3.48 8.12 13.87
N MET A 18 -3.98 7.27 12.96
CA MET A 18 -4.13 5.82 13.15
C MET A 18 -2.79 5.14 13.50
N VAL A 19 -1.72 5.47 12.78
CA VAL A 19 -0.39 4.88 13.04
C VAL A 19 0.10 5.26 14.44
N THR A 20 -0.01 6.52 14.81
CA THR A 20 0.46 7.03 16.12
C THR A 20 -0.34 6.45 17.28
N LEU A 21 -1.64 6.24 17.09
CA LEU A 21 -2.53 5.70 18.12
C LEU A 21 -2.39 4.19 18.31
N VAL A 22 -1.93 3.45 17.32
CA VAL A 22 -1.90 1.98 17.32
C VAL A 22 -0.49 1.42 17.47
N LEU A 23 0.45 1.87 16.63
CA LEU A 23 1.77 1.26 16.51
C LEU A 23 2.55 1.16 17.83
N PRO A 24 2.54 2.15 18.74
CA PRO A 24 3.26 2.06 20.01
C PRO A 24 2.75 0.95 20.95
N TYR A 25 1.54 0.45 20.74
CA TYR A 25 0.86 -0.50 21.61
C TYR A 25 0.74 -1.88 20.98
N ALA A 26 0.77 -1.99 19.66
CA ALA A 26 0.62 -3.25 18.93
C ALA A 26 1.85 -4.16 19.12
N LYS A 27 1.63 -5.43 19.45
CA LYS A 27 2.65 -6.46 19.64
C LYS A 27 2.71 -7.45 18.48
N SER A 28 1.66 -7.51 17.67
CA SER A 28 1.54 -8.32 16.47
C SER A 28 0.63 -7.62 15.45
N ALA A 29 0.61 -8.12 14.22
CA ALA A 29 -0.30 -7.61 13.20
C ALA A 29 -1.76 -7.72 13.63
N ARG A 30 -2.16 -8.87 14.14
CA ARG A 30 -3.49 -9.16 14.66
C ARG A 30 -3.88 -8.28 15.85
N ASP A 31 -2.94 -8.01 16.75
CA ASP A 31 -3.14 -7.10 17.88
C ASP A 31 -3.35 -5.66 17.40
N GLY A 32 -2.61 -5.23 16.39
CA GLY A 32 -2.80 -3.94 15.73
C GLY A 32 -4.20 -3.76 15.13
N VAL A 33 -4.72 -4.80 14.45
CA VAL A 33 -6.10 -4.80 13.93
C VAL A 33 -7.12 -4.61 15.05
N ARG A 34 -6.98 -5.36 16.16
CA ARG A 34 -7.90 -5.25 17.31
C ARG A 34 -7.86 -3.88 17.97
N ILE A 35 -6.66 -3.34 18.22
CA ILE A 35 -6.50 -2.02 18.81
C ILE A 35 -7.15 -0.95 17.94
N LEU A 36 -6.90 -0.98 16.63
CA LEU A 36 -7.52 -0.01 15.71
C LEU A 36 -9.03 -0.23 15.64
N GLY A 37 -9.50 -1.48 15.56
CA GLY A 37 -10.91 -1.82 15.55
C GLY A 37 -11.66 -1.25 16.76
N ASP A 38 -11.16 -1.48 17.97
CA ASP A 38 -11.73 -0.94 19.21
C ASP A 38 -11.78 0.60 19.21
N LEU A 39 -10.75 1.24 18.67
CA LEU A 39 -10.72 2.70 18.53
C LEU A 39 -11.74 3.20 17.51
N LEU A 40 -11.89 2.52 16.37
CA LEU A 40 -12.87 2.85 15.34
C LEU A 40 -14.31 2.67 15.86
N GLU A 41 -14.61 1.58 16.55
CA GLU A 41 -15.93 1.36 17.17
C GLU A 41 -16.27 2.44 18.18
N ARG A 42 -15.29 2.91 18.93
CA ARG A 42 -15.49 3.94 19.95
C ARG A 42 -15.58 5.36 19.41
N TYR A 43 -14.73 5.72 18.47
CA TYR A 43 -14.55 7.11 18.03
C TYR A 43 -14.97 7.38 16.58
N GLY A 44 -15.13 6.35 15.78
CA GLY A 44 -15.39 6.46 14.36
C GLY A 44 -14.20 6.97 13.54
N THR A 45 -14.39 6.98 12.23
CA THR A 45 -13.41 7.54 11.29
C THR A 45 -14.04 8.63 10.42
N TYR A 46 -13.20 9.58 10.00
CA TYR A 46 -13.63 10.68 9.14
C TYR A 46 -13.80 10.25 7.67
N GLU A 47 -12.95 9.33 7.21
CA GLU A 47 -12.94 8.88 5.81
C GLU A 47 -12.60 7.38 5.71
N ASN A 48 -12.86 6.80 4.55
CA ASN A 48 -12.53 5.41 4.30
C ASN A 48 -11.03 5.27 4.03
N ASN A 49 -10.40 4.30 4.69
CA ASN A 49 -8.99 4.01 4.59
C ASN A 49 -8.75 2.52 4.50
N GLY A 50 -7.63 2.14 3.89
CA GLY A 50 -7.07 0.81 3.98
C GLY A 50 -5.76 0.83 4.77
N ILE A 51 -5.64 -0.02 5.77
CA ILE A 51 -4.51 -0.07 6.69
C ILE A 51 -3.91 -1.47 6.72
N ALA A 52 -2.63 -1.57 6.39
CA ALA A 52 -1.89 -2.82 6.51
C ALA A 52 -1.24 -2.95 7.89
N PHE A 53 -1.39 -4.12 8.49
CA PHE A 53 -0.66 -4.54 9.69
C PHE A 53 0.18 -5.75 9.33
N SER A 54 1.47 -5.71 9.62
CA SER A 54 2.37 -6.83 9.34
C SER A 54 3.31 -7.10 10.49
N ASP A 55 3.51 -8.37 10.76
CA ASP A 55 4.60 -8.89 11.59
C ASP A 55 5.35 -10.00 10.84
N VAL A 56 6.14 -10.82 11.51
CA VAL A 56 6.93 -11.88 10.85
C VAL A 56 6.11 -13.12 10.50
N ASP A 57 4.92 -13.24 11.03
CA ASP A 57 4.08 -14.42 10.92
C ASP A 57 2.87 -14.19 10.00
N GLU A 58 2.29 -12.96 10.01
CA GLU A 58 1.08 -12.69 9.25
C GLU A 58 0.98 -11.22 8.78
N ILE A 59 0.18 -11.00 7.73
CA ILE A 59 -0.22 -9.68 7.25
C ILE A 59 -1.74 -9.59 7.29
N TRP A 60 -2.26 -8.51 7.86
CA TRP A 60 -3.67 -8.17 7.89
C TRP A 60 -3.93 -6.88 7.12
N TRP A 61 -5.03 -6.85 6.40
CA TRP A 61 -5.53 -5.67 5.73
C TRP A 61 -6.88 -5.28 6.33
N LEU A 62 -6.95 -4.07 6.89
CA LEU A 62 -8.16 -3.50 7.47
C LEU A 62 -8.70 -2.41 6.56
N GLU A 63 -10.00 -2.43 6.29
CA GLU A 63 -10.74 -1.40 5.57
C GLU A 63 -11.78 -0.78 6.49
N THR A 64 -11.78 0.56 6.59
CA THR A 64 -12.87 1.31 7.23
C THR A 64 -13.98 1.50 6.21
N ILE A 65 -15.19 1.05 6.55
CA ILE A 65 -16.34 1.05 5.63
C ILE A 65 -17.34 2.16 5.90
N GLY A 66 -17.11 2.93 6.95
CA GLY A 66 -17.87 4.14 7.28
C GLY A 66 -18.26 4.24 8.74
N GLY A 67 -18.22 5.46 9.27
CA GLY A 67 -18.56 5.74 10.66
C GLY A 67 -17.72 4.94 11.64
N HIS A 68 -18.35 4.02 12.35
CA HIS A 68 -17.73 3.15 13.35
C HIS A 68 -17.43 1.73 12.86
N HIS A 69 -17.74 1.42 11.58
CA HIS A 69 -17.68 0.07 11.05
C HIS A 69 -16.40 -0.17 10.25
N TRP A 70 -15.86 -1.36 10.39
CA TRP A 70 -14.63 -1.80 9.74
C TRP A 70 -14.66 -3.32 9.49
N ILE A 71 -13.86 -3.74 8.52
CA ILE A 71 -13.56 -5.13 8.22
C ILE A 71 -12.06 -5.31 8.12
N ALA A 72 -11.56 -6.50 8.44
CA ALA A 72 -10.15 -6.85 8.24
C ALA A 72 -10.03 -8.30 7.79
N LYS A 73 -9.13 -8.53 6.83
CA LYS A 73 -8.87 -9.85 6.27
C LYS A 73 -7.37 -10.13 6.29
N ARG A 74 -7.03 -11.37 6.68
CA ARG A 74 -5.66 -11.86 6.60
C ARG A 74 -5.25 -12.03 5.13
N VAL A 75 -4.09 -11.54 4.77
CA VAL A 75 -3.51 -11.77 3.44
C VAL A 75 -2.94 -13.19 3.42
N PRO A 76 -3.26 -14.02 2.41
CA PRO A 76 -2.67 -15.36 2.30
C PRO A 76 -1.13 -15.29 2.19
N ASP A 77 -0.43 -16.28 2.75
CA ASP A 77 1.04 -16.24 2.92
C ASP A 77 1.82 -16.25 1.59
N ASP A 78 1.21 -16.73 0.52
CA ASP A 78 1.79 -16.82 -0.82
C ASP A 78 1.25 -15.76 -1.79
N ALA A 79 0.42 -14.83 -1.29
CA ALA A 79 -0.30 -13.87 -2.12
C ALA A 79 0.16 -12.43 -1.90
N TYR A 80 -0.21 -11.58 -2.83
CA TYR A 80 -0.18 -10.13 -2.69
C TYR A 80 -1.61 -9.58 -2.78
N VAL A 81 -1.78 -8.35 -2.33
CA VAL A 81 -3.02 -7.59 -2.47
C VAL A 81 -2.75 -6.28 -3.19
N THR A 82 -3.73 -5.82 -3.96
CA THR A 82 -3.69 -4.51 -4.60
C THR A 82 -4.88 -3.69 -4.13
N MET A 83 -4.63 -2.47 -3.69
CA MET A 83 -5.68 -1.55 -3.29
C MET A 83 -5.36 -0.13 -3.76
N PRO A 84 -6.04 0.34 -4.80
CA PRO A 84 -6.06 1.75 -5.16
C PRO A 84 -6.90 2.56 -4.14
N ASN A 85 -7.34 3.77 -4.46
CA ASN A 85 -8.22 4.55 -3.57
C ASN A 85 -9.68 4.04 -3.64
N GLN A 86 -9.90 2.76 -3.38
CA GLN A 86 -11.16 2.04 -3.52
C GLN A 86 -11.15 0.88 -2.53
N LEU A 87 -12.30 0.51 -1.97
CA LEU A 87 -12.39 -0.71 -1.17
C LEU A 87 -12.06 -1.93 -2.03
N GLY A 88 -11.28 -2.84 -1.48
CA GLY A 88 -10.69 -3.94 -2.25
C GLY A 88 -11.16 -5.33 -1.86
N ILE A 89 -11.45 -5.58 -0.58
CA ILE A 89 -11.86 -6.92 -0.10
C ILE A 89 -13.12 -7.36 -0.83
N ASP A 90 -12.98 -8.42 -1.63
CA ASP A 90 -14.00 -8.95 -2.54
C ASP A 90 -14.68 -10.22 -2.04
N SER A 91 -14.18 -10.79 -0.95
CA SER A 91 -14.75 -11.98 -0.31
C SER A 91 -14.50 -11.94 1.18
N PHE A 92 -15.53 -12.20 1.99
CA PHE A 92 -15.45 -12.07 3.43
C PHE A 92 -16.34 -13.10 4.14
N ASP A 93 -15.77 -13.82 5.10
CA ASP A 93 -16.48 -14.78 5.92
C ASP A 93 -16.90 -14.10 7.24
N LEU A 94 -18.20 -13.77 7.32
CA LEU A 94 -18.78 -13.16 8.52
C LEU A 94 -18.84 -14.12 9.71
N ASP A 95 -18.98 -15.43 9.46
CA ASP A 95 -19.06 -16.42 10.53
C ASP A 95 -17.68 -16.62 11.18
N ASP A 96 -16.60 -16.60 10.39
CA ASP A 96 -15.24 -16.56 10.93
C ASP A 96 -14.98 -15.25 11.70
N ALA A 97 -15.39 -14.12 11.15
CA ALA A 97 -15.16 -12.81 11.77
C ALA A 97 -15.87 -12.65 13.13
N GLU A 98 -17.08 -13.19 13.26
CA GLU A 98 -17.87 -13.21 14.51
C GLU A 98 -17.47 -14.36 15.45
N GLY A 99 -16.74 -15.35 14.95
CA GLY A 99 -16.40 -16.59 15.66
C GLY A 99 -14.91 -16.74 15.96
N ALA A 100 -14.22 -17.55 15.16
CA ALA A 100 -12.84 -17.94 15.39
C ALA A 100 -11.83 -16.83 15.09
N GLN A 101 -12.19 -15.89 14.22
CA GLN A 101 -11.32 -14.81 13.75
C GLN A 101 -9.99 -15.34 13.19
N ALA A 102 -10.06 -16.45 12.47
CA ALA A 102 -8.87 -17.07 11.89
C ALA A 102 -8.25 -16.19 10.79
N ASP A 103 -9.09 -15.78 9.82
CA ASP A 103 -8.68 -14.99 8.68
C ASP A 103 -9.53 -13.71 8.48
N HIS A 104 -10.59 -13.50 9.28
CA HIS A 104 -11.48 -12.35 9.18
C HIS A 104 -11.78 -11.76 10.54
N MET A 105 -11.89 -10.45 10.62
CA MET A 105 -12.34 -9.68 11.80
C MET A 105 -13.20 -8.51 11.34
N CYS A 106 -14.16 -8.09 12.16
CA CYS A 106 -15.00 -6.94 11.86
C CYS A 106 -15.49 -6.26 13.13
N SER A 107 -16.12 -5.09 12.98
CA SER A 107 -16.87 -4.43 14.05
C SER A 107 -17.98 -5.34 14.59
N ALA A 108 -18.19 -5.31 15.90
CA ALA A 108 -19.03 -6.29 16.62
C ALA A 108 -20.50 -6.31 16.17
N ASP A 109 -21.00 -5.19 15.66
CA ASP A 109 -22.39 -5.03 15.22
C ASP A 109 -22.56 -5.04 13.69
N LEU A 110 -21.51 -5.38 12.92
CA LEU A 110 -21.52 -5.27 11.46
C LEU A 110 -22.72 -5.96 10.81
N ARG A 111 -22.99 -7.21 11.15
CA ARG A 111 -24.11 -7.98 10.56
C ARG A 111 -25.46 -7.34 10.85
N SER A 112 -25.70 -6.91 12.09
CA SER A 112 -26.95 -6.27 12.48
C SER A 112 -27.11 -4.88 11.84
N TRP A 113 -26.05 -4.13 11.76
CA TRP A 113 -26.01 -2.83 11.06
C TRP A 113 -26.30 -2.99 9.57
N MET A 114 -25.69 -3.98 8.91
CA MET A 114 -25.96 -4.27 7.50
C MET A 114 -27.42 -4.63 7.27
N ALA A 115 -28.00 -5.49 8.13
CA ALA A 115 -29.41 -5.87 8.03
C ALA A 115 -30.36 -4.69 8.24
N GLU A 116 -30.07 -3.82 9.22
CA GLU A 116 -30.86 -2.63 9.49
C GLU A 116 -30.89 -1.63 8.32
N TRP A 117 -29.75 -1.46 7.66
CA TRP A 117 -29.59 -0.49 6.58
C TRP A 117 -29.67 -1.10 5.18
N HIS A 118 -30.05 -2.38 5.06
CA HIS A 118 -30.15 -3.09 3.80
C HIS A 118 -28.86 -3.07 2.95
N LEU A 119 -27.72 -3.25 3.63
CA LEU A 119 -26.38 -3.28 3.04
C LEU A 119 -25.87 -4.71 2.80
N ASP A 120 -26.71 -5.70 3.03
CA ASP A 120 -26.44 -7.12 2.91
C ASP A 120 -26.79 -7.67 1.50
N LEU A 121 -26.63 -6.88 0.47
CA LEU A 121 -27.08 -7.13 -0.89
C LEU A 121 -26.56 -8.46 -1.49
N THR A 122 -25.42 -8.95 -1.00
CA THR A 122 -24.82 -10.20 -1.47
C THR A 122 -25.04 -11.38 -0.50
N LEU A 123 -25.66 -11.14 0.67
CA LEU A 123 -26.01 -12.19 1.62
C LEU A 123 -27.34 -12.84 1.23
N GLY A 124 -27.33 -14.17 1.10
CA GLY A 124 -28.56 -14.93 0.87
C GLY A 124 -29.09 -14.92 -0.55
N VAL A 125 -28.30 -14.49 -1.53
CA VAL A 125 -28.62 -14.74 -2.96
C VAL A 125 -28.47 -16.23 -3.18
N GLU A 126 -29.64 -16.93 -3.27
CA GLU A 126 -29.68 -18.35 -3.60
C GLU A 126 -29.18 -18.54 -5.05
N GLY A 127 -27.95 -19.05 -5.17
CA GLY A 127 -27.42 -19.57 -6.43
C GLY A 127 -27.14 -21.06 -6.29
N ASP A 128 -27.00 -21.75 -7.42
CA ASP A 128 -26.67 -23.19 -7.50
C ASP A 128 -25.23 -23.51 -7.04
N GLY A 129 -24.74 -22.83 -5.98
CA GLY A 129 -23.39 -22.96 -5.44
C GLY A 129 -23.37 -22.93 -3.90
N PRO A 130 -22.17 -23.14 -3.27
CA PRO A 130 -22.02 -22.93 -1.85
C PRO A 130 -22.47 -21.51 -1.50
N ALA A 131 -23.08 -21.33 -0.31
CA ALA A 131 -23.67 -20.07 0.14
C ALA A 131 -22.83 -18.86 -0.33
N ALA A 132 -23.49 -17.91 -1.01
CA ALA A 132 -22.79 -16.79 -1.63
C ALA A 132 -21.90 -16.12 -0.59
N VAL A 133 -20.60 -16.10 -0.83
CA VAL A 133 -19.63 -15.44 0.05
C VAL A 133 -19.92 -13.95 0.00
N PHE A 134 -20.02 -13.32 1.16
CA PHE A 134 -20.26 -11.88 1.26
C PHE A 134 -19.14 -11.11 0.54
N ASN A 135 -19.52 -10.20 -0.35
CA ASN A 135 -18.60 -9.32 -1.07
C ASN A 135 -18.71 -7.88 -0.52
N PRO A 136 -17.78 -7.45 0.37
CA PRO A 136 -17.80 -6.10 0.93
C PRO A 136 -17.59 -5.00 -0.11
N ARG A 137 -16.82 -5.27 -1.17
CA ARG A 137 -16.59 -4.28 -2.24
C ARG A 137 -17.88 -3.95 -2.97
N GLU A 138 -18.73 -4.94 -3.25
CA GLU A 138 -20.05 -4.73 -3.85
C GLU A 138 -21.01 -4.00 -2.90
N ALA A 139 -20.96 -4.31 -1.60
CA ALA A 139 -21.86 -3.74 -0.61
C ALA A 139 -21.51 -2.30 -0.22
N PHE A 140 -20.22 -1.97 -0.12
CA PHE A 140 -19.73 -0.72 0.43
C PHE A 140 -18.86 0.08 -0.54
N GLY A 141 -18.37 -0.53 -1.61
CA GLY A 141 -17.46 0.07 -2.57
C GLY A 141 -18.16 1.00 -3.56
N SER A 142 -17.35 1.61 -4.40
CA SER A 142 -17.77 2.48 -5.49
C SER A 142 -17.39 1.85 -6.84
N HIS A 143 -18.30 1.91 -7.80
CA HIS A 143 -18.14 1.44 -9.18
C HIS A 143 -18.52 2.56 -10.15
N SER A 144 -17.99 3.77 -9.91
CA SER A 144 -18.30 4.95 -10.69
C SER A 144 -17.41 5.07 -11.92
N ASP A 145 -17.85 5.82 -12.94
CA ASP A 145 -17.01 6.19 -14.10
C ASP A 145 -15.68 6.83 -13.66
N SER A 146 -15.67 7.51 -12.50
CA SER A 146 -14.45 8.06 -11.91
C SER A 146 -13.48 6.98 -11.45
N ASP A 147 -13.97 5.86 -10.94
CA ASP A 147 -13.13 4.74 -10.53
C ASP A 147 -12.45 4.08 -11.73
N HIS A 148 -13.13 4.00 -12.87
CA HIS A 148 -12.60 3.47 -14.13
C HIS A 148 -11.49 4.33 -14.75
N VAL A 149 -11.29 5.55 -14.28
CA VAL A 149 -10.17 6.42 -14.66
C VAL A 149 -9.10 6.47 -13.58
N TYR A 150 -9.53 6.43 -12.31
CA TYR A 150 -8.69 6.73 -11.17
C TYR A 150 -8.19 5.47 -10.43
N ASN A 151 -9.02 4.45 -10.29
CA ASN A 151 -8.82 3.32 -9.39
C ASN A 151 -8.53 2.00 -10.11
N THR A 152 -9.50 1.44 -10.81
CA THR A 152 -9.39 0.12 -11.43
C THR A 152 -8.20 -0.01 -12.40
N PRO A 153 -7.84 0.99 -13.23
CA PRO A 153 -6.67 0.90 -14.11
C PRO A 153 -5.35 0.69 -13.35
N ARG A 154 -5.25 1.26 -12.14
CA ARG A 154 -4.06 1.08 -11.31
C ARG A 154 -3.97 -0.34 -10.75
N ALA A 155 -5.06 -0.90 -10.25
CA ALA A 155 -5.12 -2.29 -9.81
C ALA A 155 -4.81 -3.26 -10.96
N TRP A 156 -5.42 -3.04 -12.11
CA TRP A 156 -5.16 -3.79 -13.34
C TRP A 156 -3.67 -3.81 -13.70
N TYR A 157 -3.03 -2.65 -13.71
CA TYR A 157 -1.62 -2.58 -14.10
C TYR A 157 -0.67 -3.18 -13.06
N MET A 158 -0.97 -3.04 -11.76
CA MET A 158 -0.21 -3.69 -10.68
C MET A 158 -0.21 -5.22 -10.86
N GLN A 159 -1.39 -5.80 -11.11
CA GLN A 159 -1.53 -7.24 -11.30
C GLN A 159 -0.90 -7.71 -12.62
N ARG A 160 -1.04 -6.94 -13.70
CA ARG A 160 -0.33 -7.18 -14.95
C ARG A 160 1.18 -7.30 -14.78
N CYS A 161 1.78 -6.50 -13.91
CA CYS A 161 3.22 -6.57 -13.64
C CYS A 161 3.61 -7.82 -12.83
N LEU A 162 2.75 -8.29 -11.94
CA LEU A 162 3.05 -9.40 -11.03
C LEU A 162 2.59 -10.78 -11.57
N ASN A 163 1.66 -10.77 -12.51
CA ASN A 163 1.16 -11.95 -13.22
C ASN A 163 1.20 -11.72 -14.76
N PRO A 164 2.38 -11.51 -15.35
CA PRO A 164 2.51 -11.12 -16.75
C PRO A 164 2.12 -12.21 -17.76
N SER A 165 1.97 -13.48 -17.36
CA SER A 165 1.58 -14.58 -18.24
C SER A 165 0.08 -14.67 -18.49
N ASP A 166 -0.75 -13.93 -17.72
CA ASP A 166 -2.18 -13.84 -17.96
C ASP A 166 -2.49 -13.03 -19.23
N VAL A 167 -3.70 -13.16 -19.73
CA VAL A 167 -4.11 -12.41 -20.92
C VAL A 167 -4.61 -11.01 -20.52
N TRP A 168 -3.76 -10.02 -20.70
CA TRP A 168 -4.05 -8.64 -20.32
C TRP A 168 -4.46 -7.72 -21.47
N ASP A 169 -4.33 -8.18 -22.69
CA ASP A 169 -4.57 -7.37 -23.89
C ASP A 169 -5.50 -8.10 -24.87
N GLY A 170 -6.29 -7.32 -25.61
CA GLY A 170 -7.17 -7.85 -26.67
C GLY A 170 -8.53 -8.32 -26.16
N PRO A 171 -9.36 -8.89 -27.07
CA PRO A 171 -10.75 -9.26 -26.76
C PRO A 171 -10.88 -10.46 -25.82
N GLU A 172 -9.83 -11.23 -25.64
CA GLU A 172 -9.78 -12.40 -24.74
C GLU A 172 -9.12 -12.07 -23.39
N ALA A 173 -8.93 -10.77 -23.09
CA ALA A 173 -8.32 -10.36 -21.82
C ALA A 173 -9.21 -10.77 -20.63
N ASP A 174 -8.57 -11.34 -19.60
CA ASP A 174 -9.25 -11.72 -18.37
C ASP A 174 -9.82 -10.50 -17.65
N TYR A 175 -9.05 -9.39 -17.67
CA TYR A 175 -9.43 -8.11 -17.08
C TYR A 175 -9.01 -6.95 -17.99
N THR A 176 -9.82 -5.92 -18.00
CA THR A 176 -9.53 -4.63 -18.63
C THR A 176 -9.19 -3.56 -17.58
N PRO A 177 -8.63 -2.41 -17.97
CA PRO A 177 -8.40 -1.32 -17.02
C PRO A 177 -9.67 -0.84 -16.29
N GLU A 178 -10.85 -1.11 -16.84
CA GLU A 178 -12.14 -0.65 -16.30
C GLU A 178 -12.93 -1.78 -15.61
N SER A 179 -12.33 -2.95 -15.44
CA SER A 179 -13.00 -4.09 -14.79
C SER A 179 -13.23 -3.84 -13.29
N ASP A 180 -14.46 -4.06 -12.82
CA ASP A 180 -14.83 -3.92 -11.41
C ASP A 180 -14.53 -5.20 -10.59
N ASP A 181 -14.31 -6.32 -11.27
CA ASP A 181 -14.11 -7.65 -10.70
C ASP A 181 -12.63 -8.06 -10.58
N ILE A 182 -11.70 -7.10 -10.72
CA ILE A 182 -10.26 -7.36 -10.49
C ILE A 182 -10.07 -7.91 -9.07
N PRO A 183 -9.48 -9.12 -8.89
CA PRO A 183 -9.36 -9.74 -7.58
C PRO A 183 -8.57 -8.87 -6.60
N TRP A 184 -9.00 -8.83 -5.34
CA TRP A 184 -8.26 -8.15 -4.28
C TRP A 184 -6.88 -8.76 -4.06
N SER A 185 -6.80 -10.11 -4.04
CA SER A 185 -5.60 -10.88 -3.73
C SER A 185 -5.30 -11.89 -4.81
N ARG A 186 -4.01 -12.04 -5.15
CA ARG A 186 -3.52 -13.03 -6.12
C ARG A 186 -2.16 -13.58 -5.73
N VAL A 187 -1.85 -14.79 -6.16
CA VAL A 187 -0.50 -15.37 -6.05
C VAL A 187 0.35 -14.83 -7.21
N PRO A 188 1.50 -14.20 -6.95
CA PRO A 188 2.38 -13.71 -8.01
C PRO A 188 3.09 -14.86 -8.72
N GLU A 189 3.43 -14.71 -10.00
CA GLU A 189 4.13 -15.76 -10.77
C GLU A 189 5.54 -16.06 -10.25
N ARG A 190 6.14 -15.13 -9.53
CA ARG A 190 7.45 -15.27 -8.91
C ARG A 190 7.53 -14.48 -7.61
N LYS A 191 8.53 -14.77 -6.79
CA LYS A 191 8.77 -13.98 -5.58
C LYS A 191 8.99 -12.51 -5.92
N VAL A 192 8.29 -11.65 -5.21
CA VAL A 192 8.33 -10.19 -5.40
C VAL A 192 9.50 -9.60 -4.62
N THR A 193 10.32 -8.80 -5.29
CA THR A 193 11.46 -8.09 -4.70
C THR A 193 11.12 -6.64 -4.38
N ILE A 194 12.01 -5.94 -3.67
CA ILE A 194 11.90 -4.50 -3.43
C ILE A 194 11.88 -3.72 -4.75
N GLU A 195 12.68 -4.17 -5.74
CA GLU A 195 12.74 -3.58 -7.08
C GLU A 195 11.43 -3.76 -7.83
N ASP A 196 10.78 -4.91 -7.71
CA ASP A 196 9.47 -5.15 -8.30
C ASP A 196 8.42 -4.20 -7.72
N ILE A 197 8.39 -4.05 -6.39
CA ILE A 197 7.49 -3.10 -5.72
C ILE A 197 7.78 -1.67 -6.18
N LYS A 198 9.07 -1.29 -6.23
CA LYS A 198 9.49 0.03 -6.73
C LYS A 198 9.02 0.25 -8.17
N TYR A 199 9.22 -0.72 -9.05
CA TYR A 199 8.79 -0.66 -10.46
C TYR A 199 7.27 -0.48 -10.57
N VAL A 200 6.50 -1.33 -9.90
CA VAL A 200 5.03 -1.31 -9.90
C VAL A 200 4.50 0.02 -9.40
N LEU A 201 5.01 0.50 -8.23
CA LEU A 201 4.54 1.75 -7.63
C LEU A 201 5.09 3.02 -8.30
N SER A 202 6.01 2.87 -9.23
CA SER A 202 6.52 3.95 -10.08
C SER A 202 5.88 3.99 -11.46
N SER A 203 4.97 3.06 -11.74
CA SER A 203 4.49 2.85 -13.09
C SER A 203 3.62 3.99 -13.62
N HIS A 204 3.73 4.20 -14.91
CA HIS A 204 2.95 5.14 -15.70
C HIS A 204 2.27 4.44 -16.89
N TYR A 205 1.96 3.14 -16.73
CA TYR A 205 1.42 2.23 -17.76
C TYR A 205 2.39 1.93 -18.90
N GLN A 206 3.70 1.96 -18.62
CA GLN A 206 4.73 1.71 -19.61
C GLN A 206 4.51 0.39 -20.35
N GLY A 207 4.71 0.43 -21.65
CA GLY A 207 4.48 -0.70 -22.54
C GLY A 207 3.03 -0.87 -23.02
N THR A 208 2.09 -0.07 -22.54
CA THR A 208 0.69 -0.03 -23.00
C THR A 208 0.42 1.23 -23.83
N GLU A 209 -0.78 1.33 -24.41
CA GLU A 209 -1.24 2.53 -25.11
C GLU A 209 -1.61 3.69 -24.15
N TYR A 210 -1.73 3.43 -22.85
CA TYR A 210 -2.10 4.41 -21.83
C TYR A 210 -0.91 5.17 -21.24
N ASP A 211 0.30 4.77 -21.60
CA ASP A 211 1.54 5.38 -21.11
C ASP A 211 1.62 6.85 -21.52
N CYS A 212 1.61 7.75 -20.51
CA CYS A 212 1.67 9.19 -20.74
C CYS A 212 2.99 9.66 -21.38
N TYR A 213 4.08 8.89 -21.22
CA TYR A 213 5.38 9.14 -21.85
C TYR A 213 5.61 8.25 -23.08
N GLY A 214 4.72 7.30 -23.33
CA GLY A 214 4.87 6.30 -24.39
C GLY A 214 4.56 6.80 -25.78
N SER A 215 4.89 5.95 -26.79
CA SER A 215 4.62 6.20 -28.21
C SER A 215 3.54 5.27 -28.78
N LYS A 216 3.09 4.26 -28.03
CA LYS A 216 2.14 3.24 -28.56
C LYS A 216 0.71 3.78 -28.69
N GLY A 217 0.31 4.67 -27.81
CA GLY A 217 -1.07 5.18 -27.76
C GLY A 217 -1.33 6.35 -28.72
N THR A 218 -2.60 6.71 -28.80
CA THR A 218 -3.09 7.92 -29.47
C THR A 218 -3.14 9.10 -28.50
N PRO A 219 -3.40 10.34 -28.98
CA PRO A 219 -3.66 11.46 -28.09
C PRO A 219 -4.88 11.27 -27.15
N ALA A 220 -5.79 10.36 -27.49
CA ALA A 220 -6.97 10.05 -26.68
C ALA A 220 -6.68 8.99 -25.60
N THR A 221 -5.78 8.03 -25.86
CA THR A 221 -5.48 6.94 -24.92
C THR A 221 -4.29 7.26 -24.01
N ARG A 222 -3.28 7.97 -24.51
CA ARG A 222 -2.12 8.34 -23.69
C ARG A 222 -2.50 9.26 -22.54
N GLY A 223 -2.27 8.79 -21.31
CA GLY A 223 -2.62 9.52 -20.11
C GLY A 223 -4.13 9.56 -19.80
N ALA A 224 -4.92 8.69 -20.43
CA ALA A 224 -6.35 8.56 -20.13
C ALA A 224 -6.61 8.15 -18.67
N TYR A 225 -5.74 7.32 -18.13
CA TYR A 225 -5.82 6.84 -16.75
C TYR A 225 -4.80 7.52 -15.85
N ARG A 226 -5.15 7.67 -14.57
CA ARG A 226 -4.23 8.18 -13.55
C ARG A 226 -3.08 7.18 -13.33
N PRO A 227 -1.81 7.56 -13.56
CA PRO A 227 -0.69 6.67 -13.30
C PRO A 227 -0.49 6.42 -11.79
N ILE A 228 0.07 5.25 -11.45
CA ILE A 228 0.46 4.90 -10.08
C ILE A 228 1.60 5.83 -9.65
N GLY A 229 2.67 5.90 -10.46
CA GLY A 229 3.82 6.77 -10.26
C GLY A 229 3.58 8.19 -10.79
N ILE A 230 2.48 8.83 -10.38
CA ILE A 230 2.17 10.19 -10.81
C ILE A 230 3.24 11.19 -10.34
N ASN A 231 3.55 12.21 -11.15
CA ASN A 231 4.62 13.19 -10.89
C ASN A 231 4.47 13.96 -9.57
N ARG A 232 3.26 14.06 -9.02
CA ARG A 232 2.96 14.74 -7.75
C ARG A 232 3.06 13.85 -6.51
N ASN A 233 3.48 12.59 -6.61
CA ASN A 233 3.72 11.77 -5.43
C ASN A 233 4.64 12.51 -4.43
N SER A 234 4.33 12.38 -3.15
CA SER A 234 5.12 13.01 -2.08
C SER A 234 6.21 12.09 -1.58
N GLN A 235 5.88 10.82 -1.44
CA GLN A 235 6.79 9.80 -0.91
C GLN A 235 6.37 8.41 -1.40
N LEU A 236 7.31 7.48 -1.31
CA LEU A 236 7.12 6.04 -1.41
C LEU A 236 7.81 5.39 -0.23
N ALA A 237 7.12 4.49 0.45
CA ALA A 237 7.71 3.65 1.49
C ALA A 237 7.40 2.18 1.21
N VAL A 238 8.41 1.33 1.39
CA VAL A 238 8.26 -0.12 1.41
C VAL A 238 8.73 -0.62 2.77
N LEU A 239 7.82 -1.21 3.52
CA LEU A 239 8.11 -1.76 4.84
C LEU A 239 8.47 -3.24 4.66
N GLN A 240 9.71 -3.59 4.99
CA GLN A 240 10.24 -4.93 4.86
C GLN A 240 10.47 -5.55 6.23
N LEU A 241 9.81 -6.67 6.48
CA LEU A 241 10.09 -7.54 7.62
C LEU A 241 10.86 -8.77 7.15
N ARG A 242 11.96 -9.09 7.84
CA ARG A 242 12.89 -10.16 7.47
C ARG A 242 12.88 -11.23 8.55
N PRO A 243 12.04 -12.30 8.45
CA PRO A 243 11.87 -13.32 9.49
C PRO A 243 13.17 -14.03 9.84
N TYR A 244 14.11 -14.11 8.90
CA TYR A 244 15.41 -14.72 9.07
C TYR A 244 16.43 -13.86 9.86
N ALA A 245 16.16 -12.57 10.03
CA ALA A 245 17.01 -11.66 10.79
C ALA A 245 16.58 -11.59 12.26
N GLN A 246 17.52 -11.24 13.15
CA GLN A 246 17.22 -11.07 14.56
C GLN A 246 16.24 -9.90 14.80
N PRO A 247 15.41 -9.96 15.86
CA PRO A 247 14.39 -8.95 16.14
C PRO A 247 14.92 -7.51 16.13
N ALA A 248 16.13 -7.30 16.62
CA ALA A 248 16.73 -5.98 16.75
C ALA A 248 16.97 -5.26 15.41
N TYR A 249 17.13 -5.99 14.29
CA TYR A 249 17.41 -5.41 12.97
C TYR A 249 16.60 -6.01 11.81
N ARG A 250 15.51 -6.74 12.11
CA ARG A 250 14.68 -7.38 11.08
C ARG A 250 13.83 -6.42 10.26
N ALA A 251 13.46 -5.28 10.82
CA ALA A 251 12.59 -4.30 10.18
C ALA A 251 13.41 -3.23 9.45
N VAL A 252 13.19 -3.13 8.14
CA VAL A 252 13.82 -2.12 7.28
C VAL A 252 12.71 -1.37 6.54
N GLN A 253 12.80 -0.06 6.54
CA GLN A 253 11.97 0.82 5.74
C GLN A 253 12.77 1.32 4.55
N TRP A 254 12.33 0.97 3.34
CA TRP A 254 12.85 1.55 2.12
C TRP A 254 12.04 2.79 1.79
N MET A 255 12.68 3.93 1.69
CA MET A 255 12.00 5.22 1.53
C MET A 255 12.54 6.02 0.36
N ALA A 256 11.64 6.71 -0.33
CA ALA A 256 11.95 7.70 -1.34
C ALA A 256 10.98 8.88 -1.25
N PHE A 257 11.44 10.07 -1.61
CA PHE A 257 10.63 11.28 -1.69
C PHE A 257 10.42 11.74 -3.13
N GLY A 258 9.37 12.50 -3.36
CA GLY A 258 9.05 13.06 -4.67
C GLY A 258 8.40 12.05 -5.61
N SER A 259 8.43 12.33 -6.90
CA SER A 259 7.81 11.50 -7.92
C SER A 259 8.44 10.10 -8.00
N ASN A 260 7.60 9.08 -7.83
CA ASN A 260 8.06 7.70 -7.77
C ASN A 260 8.77 7.24 -9.06
N SER A 261 8.38 7.75 -10.22
CA SER A 261 9.04 7.40 -11.49
C SER A 261 10.51 7.86 -11.55
N PHE A 262 10.90 8.85 -10.76
CA PHE A 262 12.21 9.50 -10.86
C PHE A 262 13.06 9.40 -9.59
N ASN A 263 12.50 8.96 -8.47
CA ASN A 263 13.20 8.83 -7.20
C ASN A 263 13.84 7.43 -7.04
N ALA A 264 14.73 7.28 -6.07
CA ALA A 264 15.32 6.01 -5.69
C ALA A 264 14.97 5.66 -4.25
N LEU A 265 14.74 4.36 -3.97
CA LEU A 265 14.53 3.85 -2.61
C LEU A 265 15.85 3.73 -1.87
N VAL A 266 15.84 4.17 -0.61
CA VAL A 266 16.98 4.06 0.30
C VAL A 266 16.53 3.31 1.55
N PRO A 267 17.27 2.28 1.99
CA PRO A 267 16.90 1.50 3.16
C PRO A 267 17.32 2.20 4.47
N LEU A 268 16.45 2.12 5.46
CA LEU A 268 16.65 2.63 6.81
C LEU A 268 16.20 1.58 7.82
N TYR A 269 17.02 1.28 8.81
CA TYR A 269 16.60 0.38 9.89
C TYR A 269 15.56 1.09 10.76
N ALA A 270 14.50 0.37 11.13
CA ALA A 270 13.41 0.93 11.92
C ALA A 270 13.74 1.06 13.43
N ASN A 271 14.68 0.25 13.93
CA ASN A 271 15.07 0.24 15.35
C ASN A 271 16.20 1.25 15.63
N VAL A 272 15.94 2.52 15.39
CA VAL A 272 16.90 3.62 15.60
C VAL A 272 16.21 4.81 16.24
N GLU A 273 16.94 5.56 17.05
CA GLU A 273 16.44 6.77 17.72
C GLU A 273 16.67 8.05 16.92
N THR A 274 17.60 8.02 15.99
CA THR A 274 17.99 9.21 15.21
C THR A 274 18.09 8.87 13.73
N MET A 275 17.83 9.88 12.91
CA MET A 275 17.96 9.81 11.45
C MET A 275 19.02 10.79 10.97
N PRO A 276 19.74 10.50 9.87
CA PRO A 276 20.66 11.46 9.28
C PRO A 276 19.94 12.79 8.95
N GLU A 277 20.59 13.91 9.23
CA GLU A 277 20.05 15.26 8.98
C GLU A 277 19.61 15.45 7.52
N TYR A 278 20.36 14.89 6.57
CA TYR A 278 20.03 14.93 5.15
C TYR A 278 18.65 14.35 4.82
N TYR A 279 18.18 13.36 5.59
CA TYR A 279 16.84 12.77 5.47
C TYR A 279 15.79 13.48 6.31
N ALA A 280 16.15 13.91 7.50
CA ALA A 280 15.23 14.47 8.47
C ALA A 280 14.84 15.92 8.15
N ASP A 281 15.74 16.67 7.51
CA ASP A 281 15.50 18.08 7.17
C ASP A 281 14.63 18.22 5.91
N THR A 282 13.45 18.80 6.09
CA THR A 282 12.48 19.11 5.01
C THR A 282 12.00 20.55 5.11
N GLN A 283 12.93 21.49 5.30
CA GLN A 283 12.60 22.90 5.39
C GLN A 283 11.91 23.45 4.12
N ALA A 284 11.22 24.57 4.26
CA ALA A 284 10.43 25.17 3.18
C ALA A 284 11.25 25.67 1.98
N ARG A 285 12.56 25.87 2.14
CA ARG A 285 13.44 26.37 1.08
C ARG A 285 13.89 25.24 0.17
N VAL A 286 13.71 25.40 -1.14
CA VAL A 286 14.23 24.48 -2.17
C VAL A 286 15.76 24.48 -2.14
N THR A 287 16.36 23.30 -2.04
CA THR A 287 17.81 23.09 -1.98
C THR A 287 18.17 21.70 -2.48
N SER A 288 19.39 21.46 -2.89
CA SER A 288 19.94 20.14 -3.16
C SER A 288 20.60 19.49 -1.93
N GLU A 289 20.60 20.19 -0.78
CA GLU A 289 21.32 19.79 0.43
C GLU A 289 20.48 18.97 1.40
N ASN A 290 19.26 18.57 0.99
CA ASN A 290 18.46 17.57 1.68
C ASN A 290 17.80 16.61 0.68
N PHE A 291 17.45 15.42 1.15
CA PHE A 291 16.96 14.32 0.35
C PHE A 291 15.61 14.64 -0.31
N TYR A 292 14.69 15.26 0.42
CA TYR A 292 13.37 15.61 -0.09
C TYR A 292 13.45 16.52 -1.32
N TRP A 293 14.12 17.67 -1.19
CA TRP A 293 14.20 18.63 -2.29
C TRP A 293 15.09 18.18 -3.43
N ALA A 294 16.17 17.41 -3.15
CA ALA A 294 16.99 16.83 -4.21
C ALA A 294 16.14 15.92 -5.13
N ASN A 295 15.32 15.03 -4.55
CA ASN A 295 14.44 14.18 -5.33
C ASN A 295 13.32 14.96 -6.03
N ARG A 296 12.76 16.00 -5.39
CA ARG A 296 11.77 16.89 -6.04
C ARG A 296 12.35 17.60 -7.26
N LEU A 297 13.59 18.07 -7.19
CA LEU A 297 14.28 18.70 -8.30
C LEU A 297 14.55 17.71 -9.45
N ILE A 298 15.01 16.50 -9.13
CA ILE A 298 15.20 15.44 -10.15
C ILE A 298 13.87 15.17 -10.84
N GLY A 299 12.79 14.95 -10.09
CA GLY A 299 11.48 14.70 -10.65
C GLY A 299 10.97 15.83 -11.54
N ALA A 300 11.07 17.08 -11.09
CA ALA A 300 10.61 18.24 -11.86
C ALA A 300 11.39 18.44 -13.20
N LEU A 301 12.68 18.14 -13.21
CA LEU A 301 13.50 18.25 -14.41
C LEU A 301 13.29 17.07 -15.37
N ALA A 302 13.19 15.85 -14.82
CA ALA A 302 13.07 14.63 -15.62
C ALA A 302 11.67 14.46 -16.23
N ASP A 303 10.60 14.87 -15.54
CA ASP A 303 9.23 14.79 -16.03
C ASP A 303 9.05 15.55 -17.36
N VAL A 304 9.60 16.75 -17.47
CA VAL A 304 9.53 17.56 -18.68
C VAL A 304 10.38 16.99 -19.83
N ARG A 305 11.41 16.22 -19.51
CA ARG A 305 12.38 15.67 -20.45
C ARG A 305 12.53 14.16 -20.29
N PHE A 306 11.42 13.46 -20.14
CA PHE A 306 11.41 12.03 -19.81
C PHE A 306 12.33 11.20 -20.72
N HIS A 307 12.19 11.32 -22.04
CA HIS A 307 12.98 10.54 -22.98
C HIS A 307 14.48 10.87 -22.99
N GLU A 308 14.84 12.10 -22.61
CA GLU A 308 16.24 12.53 -22.56
C GLU A 308 16.89 12.13 -21.23
N CYS A 309 16.10 12.12 -20.12
CA CYS A 309 16.59 11.87 -18.76
C CYS A 309 16.38 10.42 -18.30
N GLY A 310 15.46 9.66 -18.91
CA GLY A 310 15.01 8.36 -18.41
C GLY A 310 16.17 7.42 -18.10
N ARG A 311 17.11 7.23 -19.04
CA ARG A 311 18.27 6.35 -18.82
C ARG A 311 19.13 6.78 -17.62
N ALA A 312 19.39 8.08 -17.49
CA ALA A 312 20.18 8.59 -16.36
C ALA A 312 19.47 8.39 -15.01
N VAL A 313 18.13 8.45 -15.02
CA VAL A 313 17.31 8.16 -13.84
C VAL A 313 17.35 6.67 -13.52
N GLU A 314 17.23 5.79 -14.51
CA GLU A 314 17.34 4.34 -14.33
C GLU A 314 18.71 3.95 -13.78
N ASP A 315 19.81 4.44 -14.39
CA ASP A 315 21.17 4.22 -13.90
C ASP A 315 21.34 4.69 -12.44
N TYR A 316 20.72 5.82 -12.08
CA TYR A 316 20.71 6.34 -10.71
C TYR A 316 19.94 5.40 -9.76
N GLN A 317 18.76 4.95 -10.15
CA GLN A 317 17.93 4.05 -9.35
C GLN A 317 18.62 2.70 -9.13
N GLU A 318 19.20 2.11 -10.17
CA GLU A 318 19.96 0.85 -10.07
C GLU A 318 21.18 0.99 -9.15
N LYS A 319 21.93 2.07 -9.32
CA LYS A 319 23.11 2.35 -8.49
C LYS A 319 22.74 2.49 -7.02
N VAL A 320 21.71 3.29 -6.70
CA VAL A 320 21.28 3.53 -5.32
C VAL A 320 20.70 2.26 -4.71
N GLY A 321 19.87 1.51 -5.45
CA GLY A 321 19.34 0.23 -5.00
C GLY A 321 20.45 -0.78 -4.68
N GLY A 322 21.43 -0.94 -5.59
CA GLY A 322 22.58 -1.82 -5.36
C GLY A 322 23.42 -1.41 -4.15
N MET A 323 23.62 -0.09 -3.94
CA MET A 323 24.29 0.42 -2.73
C MET A 323 23.49 0.11 -1.46
N GLY A 324 22.16 0.29 -1.51
CA GLY A 324 21.27 0.00 -0.40
C GLY A 324 21.31 -1.48 0.03
N HIS A 325 21.22 -2.41 -0.92
CA HIS A 325 21.34 -3.84 -0.62
C HIS A 325 22.70 -4.21 -0.07
N LYS A 326 23.78 -3.64 -0.64
CA LYS A 326 25.13 -3.86 -0.11
C LYS A 326 25.23 -3.34 1.33
N GLN A 327 24.70 -2.16 1.61
CA GLN A 327 24.72 -1.57 2.94
C GLN A 327 23.98 -2.45 3.95
N ILE A 328 22.79 -2.92 3.63
CA ILE A 328 22.04 -3.86 4.50
C ILE A 328 22.88 -5.12 4.78
N HIS A 329 23.46 -5.71 3.74
CA HIS A 329 24.28 -6.90 3.89
C HIS A 329 25.48 -6.68 4.84
N ASP A 330 26.20 -5.58 4.63
CA ASP A 330 27.40 -5.27 5.42
C ASP A 330 27.05 -4.94 6.89
N ILE A 331 25.96 -4.21 7.11
CA ILE A 331 25.46 -3.84 8.45
C ILE A 331 24.93 -5.09 9.17
N ASP A 332 24.12 -5.92 8.52
CA ASP A 332 23.61 -7.17 9.10
C ASP A 332 24.76 -8.06 9.57
N ALA A 333 25.82 -8.17 8.76
CA ALA A 333 27.01 -8.93 9.15
C ALA A 333 27.75 -8.33 10.35
N ALA A 334 27.82 -7.00 10.42
CA ALA A 334 28.47 -6.29 11.53
C ALA A 334 27.68 -6.45 12.83
N VAL A 335 26.35 -6.21 12.79
CA VAL A 335 25.51 -6.25 14.00
C VAL A 335 25.24 -7.68 14.50
N ALA A 336 25.29 -8.69 13.63
CA ALA A 336 25.13 -10.08 14.04
C ALA A 336 26.17 -10.57 15.05
N ALA A 337 27.32 -9.91 15.09
CA ALA A 337 28.40 -10.23 16.02
C ALA A 337 28.37 -9.42 17.33
N LEU A 338 27.45 -8.45 17.45
CA LEU A 338 27.36 -7.55 18.60
C LEU A 338 26.40 -8.08 19.67
N PRO A 339 26.62 -7.70 20.95
CA PRO A 339 25.62 -7.86 21.99
C PRO A 339 24.34 -7.09 21.61
N GLU A 340 23.17 -7.65 21.93
CA GLU A 340 21.87 -7.07 21.57
C GLU A 340 21.74 -5.60 22.02
N ALA A 341 22.26 -5.24 23.18
CA ALA A 341 22.21 -3.87 23.71
C ALA A 341 23.02 -2.85 22.89
N GLU A 342 23.97 -3.28 22.07
CA GLU A 342 24.81 -2.40 21.24
C GLU A 342 24.25 -2.22 19.82
N VAL A 343 23.35 -3.11 19.39
CA VAL A 343 22.80 -3.12 18.03
C VAL A 343 22.13 -1.79 17.66
N PRO A 344 21.24 -1.17 18.49
CA PRO A 344 20.57 0.08 18.11
C PRO A 344 21.53 1.23 17.82
N ALA A 345 22.62 1.35 18.60
CA ALA A 345 23.61 2.39 18.40
C ALA A 345 24.40 2.20 17.09
N GLU A 346 24.72 0.96 16.74
CA GLU A 346 25.38 0.63 15.47
C GLU A 346 24.46 0.88 14.27
N LEU A 347 23.18 0.50 14.37
CA LEU A 347 22.19 0.76 13.32
C LEU A 347 21.99 2.26 13.09
N ALA A 348 21.91 3.06 14.17
CA ALA A 348 21.78 4.53 14.08
C ALA A 348 23.00 5.17 13.40
N ARG A 349 24.19 4.63 13.61
CA ARG A 349 25.43 5.08 12.97
C ARG A 349 25.47 4.72 11.48
N ALA A 350 24.84 3.62 11.12
CA ALA A 350 24.86 3.05 9.77
C ALA A 350 23.76 3.60 8.85
N ASN A 351 22.63 4.11 9.42
CA ASN A 351 21.61 4.83 8.67
C ASN A 351 22.12 6.21 8.23
#